data_d9a608cb80837a8d3bde27bd0ebe11ad
#
_entry.id   d9a608cb80837a8d3bde27bd0ebe11ad
#
_cell.length_a   1.000
_cell.length_b   1.000
_cell.length_c   1.000
_cell.angle_alpha   90.00
_cell.angle_beta   90.00
_cell.angle_gamma   90.00
#
_symmetry.space_group_name_H-M   'P 1'
#
loop_
_entity.id
_entity.type
_entity.pdbx_description
1 polymer ?
#
loop_
_entity_poly.entity_id
_entity_poly.type
_entity_poly.pdbx_seq_one_letter_code
_entity_poly.pdbx_strand_id
1 'polypeptide(L)'
;MQDFVHLHVHTQYSVLDGQSSIPRLVDKAIKNGMRGMAVTDHGNMMGIKEFYNYVKKKKSGAKDELKKWEDKLALIESGQYQPDPARKDQKDDIGKSKEELLALCRKNIESARFVISFKPILGCEMYVAHHKMTDRNGKEDQSGWHLIVLAKNEKGYHNLIKLVSR
;
A
#
# COMPACT_ATOMS: atom_id res chain seq x y z
N MET A 1 10.45 -4.76 -15.03
CA MET A 1 10.44 -4.36 -13.61
C MET A 1 10.46 -5.65 -12.79
N GLN A 2 11.38 -5.80 -11.82
CA GLN A 2 11.37 -6.98 -10.94
C GLN A 2 10.11 -6.94 -10.07
N ASP A 3 9.37 -8.05 -10.02
CA ASP A 3 8.19 -8.21 -9.18
C ASP A 3 8.67 -8.43 -7.73
N PHE A 4 8.73 -7.35 -6.94
CA PHE A 4 9.28 -7.35 -5.60
C PHE A 4 8.27 -6.78 -4.60
N VAL A 5 8.16 -7.41 -3.43
CA VAL A 5 7.31 -6.97 -2.32
C VAL A 5 8.11 -7.04 -1.02
N HIS A 6 8.22 -5.93 -0.29
CA HIS A 6 8.78 -5.93 1.05
C HIS A 6 7.83 -6.63 2.03
N LEU A 7 8.32 -7.67 2.70
CA LEU A 7 7.57 -8.44 3.71
C LEU A 7 7.98 -8.10 5.15
N HIS A 8 9.03 -7.30 5.34
CA HIS A 8 9.50 -6.82 6.63
C HIS A 8 9.79 -5.32 6.53
N VAL A 9 8.95 -4.51 7.13
CA VAL A 9 9.06 -3.04 7.11
C VAL A 9 8.61 -2.47 8.44
N HIS A 10 9.47 -1.64 9.03
CA HIS A 10 9.17 -0.86 10.22
C HIS A 10 8.70 0.54 9.85
N THR A 11 7.65 0.99 10.53
CA THR A 11 7.10 2.34 10.39
C THR A 11 7.52 3.23 11.57
N GLN A 12 7.03 4.47 11.58
CA GLN A 12 7.19 5.38 12.72
C GLN A 12 6.67 4.83 14.05
N TYR A 13 5.93 3.72 14.04
CA TYR A 13 5.43 3.06 15.25
C TYR A 13 6.44 2.05 15.85
N SER A 14 7.50 1.72 15.12
CA SER A 14 8.70 1.07 15.66
C SER A 14 9.64 2.14 16.20
N VAL A 15 9.37 2.63 17.40
CA VAL A 15 9.94 3.87 17.95
C VAL A 15 11.47 3.91 17.97
N LEU A 16 12.13 2.76 18.13
CA LEU A 16 13.59 2.67 18.20
C LEU A 16 14.27 2.47 16.86
N ASP A 17 13.58 1.90 15.86
CA ASP A 17 14.20 1.43 14.61
C ASP A 17 13.39 1.77 13.35
N GLY A 18 12.25 2.48 13.49
CA GLY A 18 11.41 2.93 12.39
C GLY A 18 11.26 4.45 12.33
N GLN A 19 11.58 5.07 11.19
CA GLN A 19 11.46 6.51 11.00
C GLN A 19 10.41 6.90 9.95
N SER A 20 10.07 5.99 9.07
CA SER A 20 9.26 6.31 7.89
C SER A 20 7.77 6.34 8.21
N SER A 21 7.10 7.44 7.82
CA SER A 21 5.65 7.52 7.93
C SER A 21 4.96 6.57 6.93
N ILE A 22 3.85 6.02 7.35
CA ILE A 22 3.03 5.10 6.55
C ILE A 22 2.66 5.67 5.17
N PRO A 23 2.19 6.93 5.03
CA PRO A 23 1.90 7.51 3.73
C PRO A 23 3.11 7.51 2.80
N ARG A 24 4.30 7.89 3.29
CA ARG A 24 5.52 7.92 2.49
C ARG A 24 5.94 6.53 2.03
N LEU A 25 5.82 5.53 2.89
CA LEU A 25 6.14 4.13 2.55
C LEU A 25 5.23 3.61 1.44
N VAL A 26 3.91 3.77 1.60
CA VAL A 26 2.93 3.30 0.61
C VAL A 26 3.11 4.02 -0.73
N ASP A 27 3.24 5.35 -0.72
CA ASP A 27 3.43 6.12 -1.94
C ASP A 27 4.73 5.76 -2.66
N LYS A 28 5.81 5.50 -1.91
CA LYS A 28 7.08 5.05 -2.46
C LYS A 28 6.98 3.64 -3.04
N ALA A 29 6.30 2.72 -2.37
CA ALA A 29 6.08 1.36 -2.85
C ALA A 29 5.29 1.36 -4.18
N ILE A 30 4.18 2.11 -4.24
CA ILE A 30 3.39 2.27 -5.46
C ILE A 30 4.23 2.91 -6.58
N LYS A 31 4.96 4.00 -6.29
CA LYS A 31 5.83 4.68 -7.26
C LYS A 31 6.90 3.77 -7.83
N ASN A 32 7.44 2.86 -7.03
CA ASN A 32 8.45 1.89 -7.43
C ASN A 32 7.86 0.66 -8.14
N GLY A 33 6.54 0.61 -8.39
CA GLY A 33 5.88 -0.49 -9.07
C GLY A 33 5.69 -1.74 -8.24
N MET A 34 5.73 -1.66 -6.91
CA MET A 34 5.47 -2.79 -6.04
C MET A 34 3.97 -3.09 -5.98
N ARG A 35 3.60 -4.36 -6.09
CA ARG A 35 2.18 -4.80 -6.02
C ARG A 35 1.61 -4.84 -4.61
N GLY A 36 2.43 -4.61 -3.59
CA GLY A 36 2.06 -4.60 -2.19
C GLY A 36 3.25 -4.33 -1.30
N MET A 37 3.01 -4.23 0.00
CA MET A 37 4.04 -4.21 1.02
C MET A 37 3.46 -4.69 2.35
N ALA A 38 4.30 -5.22 3.22
CA ALA A 38 3.94 -5.49 4.60
C ALA A 38 4.27 -4.29 5.50
N VAL A 39 3.55 -4.19 6.61
CA VAL A 39 3.96 -3.45 7.80
C VAL A 39 4.09 -4.46 8.93
N THR A 40 5.25 -4.48 9.56
CA THR A 40 5.65 -5.46 10.57
C THR A 40 6.44 -4.76 11.67
N ASP A 41 5.80 -3.79 12.33
CA ASP A 41 6.41 -3.02 13.39
C ASP A 41 6.88 -3.91 14.54
N HIS A 42 7.93 -3.48 15.22
CA HIS A 42 8.64 -4.22 16.25
C HIS A 42 7.80 -4.38 17.51
N GLY A 43 7.35 -5.62 17.77
CA GLY A 43 6.57 -5.97 18.95
C GLY A 43 5.18 -5.33 19.05
N ASN A 44 4.68 -4.68 18.01
CA ASN A 44 3.41 -4.00 18.07
C ASN A 44 2.66 -3.97 16.72
N MET A 45 1.38 -3.60 16.77
CA MET A 45 0.49 -3.46 15.61
C MET A 45 -0.14 -2.06 15.54
N MET A 46 0.45 -1.04 16.15
CA MET A 46 -0.16 0.29 16.28
C MET A 46 -0.37 0.98 14.93
N GLY A 47 0.53 0.77 13.96
CA GLY A 47 0.47 1.33 12.62
C GLY A 47 -0.53 0.64 11.67
N ILE A 48 -1.02 -0.55 12.01
CA ILE A 48 -1.79 -1.40 11.08
C ILE A 48 -3.10 -0.73 10.62
N LYS A 49 -3.84 -0.10 11.53
CA LYS A 49 -5.11 0.58 11.17
C LYS A 49 -4.88 1.77 10.25
N GLU A 50 -3.85 2.58 10.54
CA GLU A 50 -3.47 3.71 9.67
C GLU A 50 -3.06 3.21 8.29
N PHE A 51 -2.20 2.19 8.23
CA PHE A 51 -1.74 1.58 6.99
C PHE A 51 -2.89 1.07 6.12
N TYR A 52 -3.77 0.26 6.70
CA TYR A 52 -4.93 -0.29 5.99
C TYR A 52 -5.85 0.82 5.47
N ASN A 53 -6.17 1.80 6.31
CA ASN A 53 -7.04 2.91 5.94
C ASN A 53 -6.40 3.80 4.86
N TYR A 54 -5.11 4.06 4.94
CA TYR A 54 -4.40 4.84 3.92
C TYR A 54 -4.44 4.14 2.57
N VAL A 55 -4.12 2.84 2.50
CA VAL A 55 -4.23 2.06 1.26
C VAL A 55 -5.67 2.03 0.74
N LYS A 56 -6.67 1.85 1.62
CA LYS A 56 -8.09 1.89 1.23
C LYS A 56 -8.47 3.23 0.60
N LYS A 57 -8.02 4.35 1.18
CA LYS A 57 -8.23 5.71 0.64
C LYS A 57 -7.57 5.87 -0.74
N LYS A 58 -6.33 5.43 -0.90
CA LYS A 58 -5.62 5.47 -2.20
C LYS A 58 -6.36 4.68 -3.28
N LYS A 59 -6.84 3.48 -2.93
CA LYS A 59 -7.64 2.66 -3.85
C LYS A 59 -8.98 3.30 -4.23
N SER A 60 -9.65 3.96 -3.28
CA SER A 60 -10.89 4.67 -3.57
C SER A 60 -10.66 5.80 -4.57
N GLY A 61 -9.67 6.68 -4.32
CA GLY A 61 -9.33 7.73 -5.27
C GLY A 61 -8.91 7.19 -6.65
N ALA A 62 -8.17 6.08 -6.68
CA ALA A 62 -7.80 5.44 -7.94
C ALA A 62 -9.01 4.86 -8.71
N LYS A 63 -10.07 4.41 -8.03
CA LYS A 63 -11.31 3.98 -8.68
C LYS A 63 -12.05 5.15 -9.34
N ASP A 64 -12.08 6.30 -8.67
CA ASP A 64 -12.70 7.51 -9.20
C ASP A 64 -11.92 8.02 -10.43
N GLU A 65 -10.58 8.01 -10.37
CA GLU A 65 -9.72 8.33 -11.52
C GLU A 65 -9.89 7.32 -12.66
N LEU A 66 -9.98 6.02 -12.36
CA LEU A 66 -10.20 4.99 -13.37
C LEU A 66 -11.47 5.26 -14.16
N LYS A 67 -12.58 5.49 -13.47
CA LYS A 67 -13.88 5.81 -14.11
C LYS A 67 -13.77 7.07 -14.99
N LYS A 68 -13.16 8.14 -14.47
CA LYS A 68 -12.95 9.39 -15.23
C LYS A 68 -12.19 9.15 -16.52
N TRP A 69 -11.13 8.34 -16.50
CA TRP A 69 -10.32 8.05 -17.68
C TRP A 69 -11.00 7.08 -18.64
N GLU A 70 -11.78 6.12 -18.15
CA GLU A 70 -12.60 5.23 -18.98
C GLU A 70 -13.72 6.01 -19.70
N ASP A 71 -14.42 6.91 -19.00
CA ASP A 71 -15.43 7.79 -19.60
C ASP A 71 -14.80 8.71 -20.67
N LYS A 72 -13.65 9.30 -20.39
CA LYS A 72 -12.92 10.13 -21.35
C LYS A 72 -12.47 9.33 -22.58
N LEU A 73 -11.97 8.11 -22.37
CA LEU A 73 -11.56 7.21 -23.45
C LEU A 73 -12.74 6.93 -24.41
N ALA A 74 -13.91 6.61 -23.86
CA ALA A 74 -15.11 6.33 -24.64
C ALA A 74 -15.55 7.55 -25.47
N LEU A 75 -15.48 8.77 -24.92
CA LEU A 75 -15.79 10.00 -25.65
C LEU A 75 -14.81 10.27 -26.81
N ILE A 76 -13.51 9.98 -26.61
CA ILE A 76 -12.50 10.13 -27.67
C ILE A 76 -12.71 9.09 -28.78
N GLU A 77 -12.99 7.83 -28.41
CA GLU A 77 -13.24 6.76 -29.39
C GLU A 77 -14.47 7.03 -30.23
N SER A 78 -15.56 7.53 -29.62
CA SER A 78 -16.78 7.93 -30.34
C SER A 78 -16.66 9.23 -31.15
N GLY A 79 -15.56 9.97 -31.04
CA GLY A 79 -15.37 11.26 -31.71
C GLY A 79 -16.14 12.40 -31.06
N GLN A 80 -16.72 12.21 -29.88
CA GLN A 80 -17.53 13.23 -29.19
C GLN A 80 -16.69 14.08 -28.20
N TYR A 81 -15.41 13.74 -27.98
CA TYR A 81 -14.55 14.47 -27.07
C TYR A 81 -14.07 15.78 -27.68
N GLN A 82 -14.42 16.89 -27.03
CA GLN A 82 -13.88 18.22 -27.33
C GLN A 82 -13.30 18.80 -26.04
N PRO A 83 -11.97 19.11 -25.99
CA PRO A 83 -11.36 19.72 -24.82
C PRO A 83 -11.95 21.10 -24.55
N ASP A 84 -12.39 21.32 -23.31
CA ASP A 84 -12.89 22.62 -22.86
C ASP A 84 -11.72 23.44 -22.25
N PRO A 85 -11.35 24.58 -22.86
CA PRO A 85 -10.27 25.41 -22.37
C PRO A 85 -10.57 26.07 -21.01
N ALA A 86 -11.82 26.15 -20.59
CA ALA A 86 -12.20 26.65 -19.27
C ALA A 86 -11.93 25.63 -18.15
N ARG A 87 -11.84 24.35 -18.47
CA ARG A 87 -11.58 23.26 -17.53
C ARG A 87 -10.09 23.03 -17.34
N LYS A 88 -9.59 23.25 -16.11
CA LYS A 88 -8.16 23.08 -15.78
C LYS A 88 -7.62 21.68 -16.10
N ASP A 89 -8.44 20.64 -15.91
CA ASP A 89 -8.07 19.24 -16.14
C ASP A 89 -8.04 18.84 -17.62
N GLN A 90 -8.47 19.71 -18.52
CA GLN A 90 -8.49 19.51 -19.98
C GLN A 90 -7.56 20.45 -20.76
N LYS A 91 -6.94 21.42 -20.12
CA LYS A 91 -6.04 22.38 -20.77
C LYS A 91 -4.88 21.71 -21.51
N ASP A 92 -4.33 20.65 -20.91
CA ASP A 92 -3.22 19.91 -21.49
C ASP A 92 -3.64 18.98 -22.65
N ASP A 93 -4.94 18.88 -22.93
CA ASP A 93 -5.46 18.10 -24.05
C ASP A 93 -5.55 18.91 -25.35
N ILE A 94 -5.55 20.24 -25.23
CA ILE A 94 -5.68 21.16 -26.37
C ILE A 94 -4.45 21.00 -27.28
N GLY A 95 -4.71 20.76 -28.56
CA GLY A 95 -3.67 20.60 -29.57
C GLY A 95 -3.07 19.19 -29.68
N LYS A 96 -3.50 18.24 -28.82
CA LYS A 96 -3.10 16.83 -28.96
C LYS A 96 -3.91 16.12 -30.04
N SER A 97 -3.25 15.21 -30.75
CA SER A 97 -3.91 14.31 -31.69
C SER A 97 -4.82 13.31 -30.96
N LYS A 98 -5.74 12.69 -31.72
CA LYS A 98 -6.59 11.62 -31.19
C LYS A 98 -5.74 10.47 -30.62
N GLU A 99 -4.69 10.09 -31.32
CA GLU A 99 -3.77 9.01 -30.92
C GLU A 99 -3.06 9.32 -29.62
N GLU A 100 -2.59 10.54 -29.42
CA GLU A 100 -1.96 11.01 -28.18
C GLU A 100 -2.92 10.99 -27.00
N LEU A 101 -4.17 11.43 -27.21
CA LEU A 101 -5.20 11.40 -26.18
C LEU A 101 -5.59 9.98 -25.79
N LEU A 102 -5.73 9.07 -26.76
CA LEU A 102 -5.98 7.65 -26.50
C LEU A 102 -4.83 6.99 -25.71
N ALA A 103 -3.57 7.27 -26.10
CA ALA A 103 -2.40 6.78 -25.40
C ALA A 103 -2.34 7.29 -23.95
N LEU A 104 -2.65 8.57 -23.75
CA LEU A 104 -2.71 9.18 -22.42
C LEU A 104 -3.79 8.52 -21.55
N CYS A 105 -5.00 8.30 -22.08
CA CYS A 105 -6.08 7.63 -21.36
C CYS A 105 -5.69 6.21 -20.97
N ARG A 106 -5.16 5.40 -21.89
CA ARG A 106 -4.73 4.03 -21.62
C ARG A 106 -3.65 3.96 -20.54
N LYS A 107 -2.65 4.84 -20.59
CA LYS A 107 -1.60 4.95 -19.56
C LYS A 107 -2.17 5.23 -18.17
N ASN A 108 -3.12 6.19 -18.06
CA ASN A 108 -3.70 6.56 -16.78
C ASN A 108 -4.66 5.46 -16.24
N ILE A 109 -5.39 4.78 -17.11
CA ILE A 109 -6.22 3.62 -16.78
C ILE A 109 -5.33 2.51 -16.20
N GLU A 110 -4.22 2.19 -16.84
CA GLU A 110 -3.27 1.17 -16.35
C GLU A 110 -2.70 1.56 -14.98
N SER A 111 -2.29 2.81 -14.82
CA SER A 111 -1.79 3.35 -13.55
C SER A 111 -2.84 3.24 -12.43
N ALA A 112 -4.10 3.62 -12.70
CA ALA A 112 -5.19 3.53 -11.73
C ALA A 112 -5.47 2.06 -11.34
N ARG A 113 -5.54 1.16 -12.32
CA ARG A 113 -5.70 -0.28 -12.09
C ARG A 113 -4.58 -0.86 -11.25
N PHE A 114 -3.34 -0.42 -11.48
CA PHE A 114 -2.19 -0.81 -10.67
C PHE A 114 -2.37 -0.41 -9.20
N VAL A 115 -2.74 0.84 -8.91
CA VAL A 115 -3.00 1.31 -7.54
C VAL A 115 -4.14 0.53 -6.88
N ILE A 116 -5.21 0.24 -7.61
CA ILE A 116 -6.35 -0.57 -7.12
C ILE A 116 -5.90 -1.98 -6.75
N SER A 117 -4.97 -2.55 -7.49
CA SER A 117 -4.45 -3.90 -7.23
C SER A 117 -3.48 -4.00 -6.04
N PHE A 118 -2.93 -2.87 -5.55
CA PHE A 118 -1.95 -2.85 -4.47
C PHE A 118 -2.47 -3.56 -3.21
N LYS A 119 -1.66 -4.47 -2.63
CA LYS A 119 -2.05 -5.29 -1.47
C LYS A 119 -1.36 -4.83 -0.20
N PRO A 120 -2.09 -4.33 0.81
CA PRO A 120 -1.56 -4.17 2.15
C PRO A 120 -1.44 -5.55 2.81
N ILE A 121 -0.26 -5.86 3.34
CA ILE A 121 0.02 -7.08 4.08
C ILE A 121 0.22 -6.67 5.54
N LEU A 122 -0.59 -7.25 6.43
CA LEU A 122 -0.60 -6.89 7.85
C LEU A 122 0.23 -7.90 8.63
N GLY A 123 1.15 -7.42 9.44
CA GLY A 123 2.04 -8.28 10.21
C GLY A 123 2.58 -7.61 11.46
N CYS A 124 3.48 -8.30 12.11
CA CYS A 124 4.24 -7.83 13.26
C CYS A 124 5.57 -8.59 13.32
N GLU A 125 6.64 -7.93 13.70
CA GLU A 125 7.86 -8.58 14.13
C GLU A 125 7.71 -8.94 15.61
N MET A 126 7.70 -10.22 15.89
CA MET A 126 7.49 -10.76 17.23
C MET A 126 8.78 -11.32 17.82
N TYR A 127 8.83 -11.33 19.14
CA TYR A 127 9.85 -12.05 19.86
C TYR A 127 9.38 -13.47 20.17
N VAL A 128 10.23 -14.44 19.88
CA VAL A 128 10.04 -15.84 20.28
C VAL A 128 11.02 -16.16 21.38
N ALA A 129 10.52 -16.58 22.54
CA ALA A 129 11.36 -16.94 23.68
C ALA A 129 12.28 -18.13 23.35
N HIS A 130 13.50 -18.12 23.88
CA HIS A 130 14.45 -19.24 23.73
C HIS A 130 13.94 -20.52 24.38
N HIS A 131 13.20 -20.39 25.47
CA HIS A 131 12.60 -21.46 26.25
C HIS A 131 11.09 -21.25 26.37
N LYS A 132 10.54 -21.25 27.57
CA LYS A 132 9.11 -20.93 27.78
C LYS A 132 8.92 -19.41 27.88
N MET A 133 7.80 -18.95 27.44
CA MET A 133 7.42 -17.51 27.49
C MET A 133 7.45 -16.94 28.93
N THR A 134 7.32 -17.80 29.93
CA THR A 134 7.31 -17.43 31.35
C THR A 134 8.70 -17.45 32.02
N ASP A 135 9.70 -17.99 31.33
CA ASP A 135 11.04 -18.14 31.89
C ASP A 135 11.74 -16.79 32.00
N ARG A 136 12.54 -16.63 33.07
CA ARG A 136 13.26 -15.40 33.41
C ARG A 136 14.69 -15.72 33.88
N ASN A 137 15.37 -16.58 33.13
CA ASN A 137 16.67 -17.14 33.52
C ASN A 137 17.87 -16.28 33.06
N GLY A 138 18.00 -15.10 33.63
CA GLY A 138 19.17 -14.26 33.42
C GLY A 138 19.27 -13.67 32.02
N LYS A 139 20.52 -13.59 31.49
CA LYS A 139 20.77 -12.88 30.20
C LYS A 139 20.19 -13.60 28.98
N GLU A 140 20.07 -14.92 29.04
CA GLU A 140 19.57 -15.72 27.91
C GLU A 140 18.09 -15.46 27.59
N ASP A 141 17.29 -15.07 28.58
CA ASP A 141 15.87 -14.79 28.42
C ASP A 141 15.56 -13.28 28.24
N GLN A 142 16.60 -12.43 28.16
CA GLN A 142 16.41 -10.98 27.98
C GLN A 142 16.07 -10.56 26.54
N SER A 143 16.42 -11.39 25.57
CA SER A 143 16.08 -11.20 24.16
C SER A 143 15.52 -12.49 23.57
N GLY A 144 14.59 -12.40 22.64
CA GLY A 144 14.08 -13.54 21.89
C GLY A 144 14.58 -13.56 20.45
N TRP A 145 14.22 -14.60 19.71
CA TRP A 145 14.38 -14.64 18.27
C TRP A 145 13.34 -13.75 17.61
N HIS A 146 13.76 -12.93 16.65
CA HIS A 146 12.83 -12.14 15.86
C HIS A 146 12.13 -13.03 14.83
N LEU A 147 10.82 -12.99 14.80
CA LEU A 147 9.99 -13.73 13.85
C LEU A 147 8.99 -12.79 13.20
N ILE A 148 9.04 -12.73 11.88
CA ILE A 148 8.05 -11.97 11.10
C ILE A 148 6.79 -12.83 10.95
N VAL A 149 5.67 -12.33 11.46
CA VAL A 149 4.37 -13.00 11.37
C VAL A 149 3.44 -12.16 10.53
N LEU A 150 2.91 -12.74 9.44
CA LEU A 150 2.00 -12.08 8.51
C LEU A 150 0.61 -12.69 8.61
N ALA A 151 -0.41 -11.85 8.66
CA ALA A 151 -1.81 -12.27 8.68
C ALA A 151 -2.27 -12.68 7.26
N LYS A 152 -2.61 -13.95 7.08
CA LYS A 152 -3.09 -14.47 5.80
C LYS A 152 -4.53 -14.03 5.48
N ASN A 153 -5.36 -13.86 6.51
CA ASN A 153 -6.78 -13.52 6.41
C ASN A 153 -7.26 -12.87 7.71
N GLU A 154 -8.55 -12.54 7.79
CA GLU A 154 -9.15 -11.91 8.96
C GLU A 154 -8.96 -12.72 10.26
N LYS A 155 -9.12 -14.05 10.21
CA LYS A 155 -8.85 -14.91 11.36
C LYS A 155 -7.38 -14.82 11.80
N GLY A 156 -6.46 -14.80 10.84
CA GLY A 156 -5.02 -14.61 11.11
C GLY A 156 -4.75 -13.25 11.74
N TYR A 157 -5.41 -12.19 11.28
CA TYR A 157 -5.30 -10.85 11.87
C TYR A 157 -5.78 -10.82 13.33
N HIS A 158 -6.94 -11.39 13.63
CA HIS A 158 -7.42 -11.48 15.01
C HIS A 158 -6.53 -12.35 15.91
N ASN A 159 -5.94 -13.42 15.37
CA ASN A 159 -4.97 -14.23 16.11
C ASN A 159 -3.68 -13.44 16.41
N LEU A 160 -3.20 -12.65 15.43
CA LEU A 160 -2.02 -11.81 15.61
C LEU A 160 -2.25 -10.74 16.70
N ILE A 161 -3.43 -10.11 16.72
CA ILE A 161 -3.81 -9.18 17.82
C ILE A 161 -3.72 -9.88 19.18
N LYS A 162 -4.25 -11.10 19.31
CA LYS A 162 -4.20 -11.86 20.56
C LYS A 162 -2.75 -12.18 20.99
N LEU A 163 -1.90 -12.50 20.02
CA LEU A 163 -0.48 -12.77 20.28
C LEU A 163 0.26 -11.54 20.79
N VAL A 164 0.07 -10.40 20.12
CA VAL A 164 0.73 -9.12 20.50
C VAL A 164 0.22 -8.57 21.83
N SER A 165 -0.99 -8.96 22.26
CA SER A 165 -1.63 -8.47 23.49
C SER A 165 -1.30 -9.34 24.73
N ARG A 166 -0.48 -10.37 24.61
CA ARG A 166 -0.05 -11.25 25.71
C ARG A 166 1.32 -10.84 26.27
#